data_0dd8a6cdd303fcb05b842791b7f1df6f
#
_entry.id   0dd8a6cdd303fcb05b842791b7f1df6f
#
_cell.length_a   1.000
_cell.length_b   1.000
_cell.length_c   1.000
_cell.angle_alpha   90.00
_cell.angle_beta   90.00
_cell.angle_gamma   90.00
#
_symmetry.space_group_name_H-M   'P 1'
#
loop_
_entity.id
_entity.type
_entity.pdbx_description
1 polymer ?
#
loop_
_entity_poly.entity_id
_entity_poly.type
_entity_poly.pdbx_seq_one_letter_code
_entity_poly.pdbx_strand_id
1 'polypeptide(L)'
;AHAATPLTGWQAHTDPFSFDTRFKPASSIDKFRCGTPAVLSYIALESSLDIFEQLDMHAIREKSKQLTTLFVDLVESFCSTYPLQLVSPRDSDQRGSQVSFSHPEGWPIMQALIAHRVIGDFRAPDLLRFGFAPLYTRYEDVWLAASMLFHILQTECWKDPIYAAPKLVT
;
A
#
# COMPACT_ATOMS: atom_id res chain seq x y z
N ALA A 1 18.50 -22.01 -8.02
CA ALA A 1 19.09 -20.67 -8.19
C ALA A 1 20.21 -20.49 -7.18
N HIS A 2 21.44 -20.22 -7.65
CA HIS A 2 22.61 -20.03 -6.78
C HIS A 2 22.73 -18.57 -6.33
N ALA A 3 21.69 -18.08 -5.64
CA ALA A 3 21.81 -16.76 -5.04
C ALA A 3 22.76 -16.81 -3.85
N ALA A 4 23.81 -15.99 -3.88
CA ALA A 4 24.70 -15.75 -2.74
C ALA A 4 24.11 -14.64 -1.88
N THR A 5 24.21 -14.79 -0.54
CA THR A 5 23.89 -13.72 0.38
C THR A 5 25.16 -13.01 0.83
N PRO A 6 25.23 -11.68 0.78
CA PRO A 6 26.37 -10.93 1.32
C PRO A 6 26.38 -10.91 2.86
N LEU A 7 25.24 -11.21 3.50
CA LEU A 7 25.10 -11.24 4.95
C LEU A 7 25.18 -12.68 5.42
N THR A 8 26.17 -12.98 6.20
CA THR A 8 26.31 -14.25 6.89
C THR A 8 25.84 -14.09 8.34
N GLY A 9 25.11 -15.05 8.85
CA GLY A 9 24.65 -15.03 10.23
C GLY A 9 24.50 -16.43 10.78
N TRP A 10 24.47 -16.55 12.08
CA TRP A 10 24.53 -17.85 12.74
C TRP A 10 23.35 -18.78 12.36
N GLN A 11 22.15 -18.26 12.15
CA GLN A 11 21.00 -19.06 11.73
C GLN A 11 20.99 -19.41 10.24
N ALA A 12 21.82 -18.75 9.43
CA ALA A 12 21.98 -19.09 8.02
C ALA A 12 22.96 -20.25 7.81
N HIS A 13 23.64 -20.70 8.85
CA HIS A 13 24.58 -21.81 8.81
C HIS A 13 23.84 -23.15 8.68
N THR A 14 24.42 -24.11 7.95
CA THR A 14 23.84 -25.46 7.77
C THR A 14 23.63 -26.21 9.08
N ASP A 15 24.49 -25.93 10.08
CA ASP A 15 24.41 -26.44 11.47
C ASP A 15 24.76 -25.28 12.42
N PRO A 16 23.77 -24.49 12.87
CA PRO A 16 24.01 -23.30 13.68
C PRO A 16 24.66 -23.56 15.03
N PHE A 17 24.47 -24.75 15.60
CA PHE A 17 24.93 -25.12 16.92
C PHE A 17 26.24 -25.93 16.94
N SER A 18 26.83 -26.19 15.76
CA SER A 18 28.17 -26.83 15.69
C SER A 18 29.28 -25.90 16.11
N PHE A 19 29.02 -24.57 16.16
CA PHE A 19 30.02 -23.52 16.46
C PHE A 19 31.26 -23.61 15.56
N ASP A 20 31.10 -24.12 14.30
CA ASP A 20 32.20 -24.13 13.32
C ASP A 20 32.58 -22.69 12.98
N THR A 21 33.85 -22.37 13.02
CA THR A 21 34.38 -21.04 12.69
C THR A 21 34.31 -20.72 11.20
N ARG A 22 34.04 -21.72 10.36
CA ARG A 22 33.84 -21.57 8.92
C ARG A 22 32.38 -21.57 8.59
N PHE A 23 31.90 -20.46 8.03
CA PHE A 23 30.51 -20.35 7.59
C PHE A 23 30.22 -21.31 6.44
N LYS A 24 29.21 -22.16 6.62
CA LYS A 24 28.66 -23.05 5.61
C LYS A 24 27.17 -22.74 5.47
N PRO A 25 26.75 -22.11 4.34
CA PRO A 25 25.35 -21.73 4.18
C PRO A 25 24.45 -22.97 4.13
N ALA A 26 23.24 -22.84 4.68
CA ALA A 26 22.18 -23.81 4.49
C ALA A 26 21.83 -23.95 3.00
N SER A 27 21.35 -25.12 2.59
CA SER A 27 21.00 -25.41 1.19
C SER A 27 19.67 -24.79 0.75
N SER A 28 18.79 -24.49 1.72
CA SER A 28 17.44 -23.95 1.52
C SER A 28 17.41 -22.41 1.57
N ILE A 29 16.22 -21.85 1.60
CA ILE A 29 15.97 -20.42 1.86
C ILE A 29 16.54 -19.98 3.22
N ASP A 30 16.74 -20.90 4.16
CA ASP A 30 17.29 -20.61 5.49
C ASP A 30 18.66 -19.93 5.45
N LYS A 31 19.42 -20.09 4.37
CA LYS A 31 20.69 -19.36 4.16
C LYS A 31 20.54 -17.82 4.22
N PHE A 32 19.31 -17.28 4.09
CA PHE A 32 19.03 -15.85 4.21
C PHE A 32 18.59 -15.43 5.62
N ARG A 33 18.52 -16.36 6.56
CA ARG A 33 18.20 -16.09 7.98
C ARG A 33 19.45 -15.65 8.72
N CYS A 34 19.75 -14.36 8.71
CA CYS A 34 20.98 -13.83 9.29
C CYS A 34 21.05 -13.95 10.83
N GLY A 35 19.93 -13.91 11.51
CA GLY A 35 19.87 -13.94 12.98
C GLY A 35 18.53 -14.39 13.52
N THR A 36 18.35 -14.22 14.83
CA THR A 36 17.11 -14.58 15.52
C THR A 36 15.94 -13.78 14.94
N PRO A 37 14.82 -14.42 14.57
CA PRO A 37 13.64 -13.73 14.10
C PRO A 37 13.09 -12.77 15.15
N ALA A 38 12.44 -11.70 14.68
CA ALA A 38 11.72 -10.75 15.55
C ALA A 38 10.43 -11.41 16.08
N VAL A 39 10.53 -12.17 17.17
CA VAL A 39 9.46 -13.05 17.68
C VAL A 39 8.14 -12.30 17.88
N LEU A 40 8.17 -11.09 18.46
CA LEU A 40 6.95 -10.32 18.68
C LEU A 40 6.25 -9.94 17.38
N SER A 41 7.02 -9.63 16.33
CA SER A 41 6.47 -9.34 15.00
C SER A 41 5.84 -10.58 14.37
N TYR A 42 6.43 -11.76 14.59
CA TYR A 42 5.86 -13.02 14.10
C TYR A 42 4.57 -13.39 14.82
N ILE A 43 4.49 -13.20 16.15
CA ILE A 43 3.25 -13.42 16.92
C ILE A 43 2.13 -12.50 16.42
N ALA A 44 2.42 -11.22 16.18
CA ALA A 44 1.45 -10.28 15.63
C ALA A 44 1.00 -10.69 14.21
N LEU A 45 1.92 -11.17 13.38
CA LEU A 45 1.62 -11.69 12.05
C LEU A 45 0.75 -12.94 12.13
N GLU A 46 1.06 -13.90 12.99
CA GLU A 46 0.30 -15.14 13.21
C GLU A 46 -1.15 -14.81 13.56
N SER A 47 -1.37 -13.94 14.56
CA SER A 47 -2.72 -13.49 14.93
C SER A 47 -3.49 -12.82 13.77
N SER A 48 -2.77 -12.17 12.85
CA SER A 48 -3.38 -11.58 11.67
C SER A 48 -3.73 -12.64 10.62
N LEU A 49 -2.91 -13.69 10.50
CA LEU A 49 -3.13 -14.79 9.55
C LEU A 49 -4.34 -15.65 9.93
N ASP A 50 -4.66 -15.79 11.22
CA ASP A 50 -5.86 -16.49 11.70
C ASP A 50 -7.15 -15.95 11.05
N ILE A 51 -7.19 -14.66 10.74
CA ILE A 51 -8.31 -14.04 10.01
C ILE A 51 -8.37 -14.59 8.58
N PHE A 52 -7.22 -14.73 7.93
CA PHE A 52 -7.16 -15.17 6.53
C PHE A 52 -7.45 -16.68 6.35
N GLU A 53 -7.20 -17.50 7.36
CA GLU A 53 -7.53 -18.94 7.32
C GLU A 53 -9.03 -19.20 7.14
N GLN A 54 -9.88 -18.24 7.53
CA GLN A 54 -11.33 -18.33 7.44
C GLN A 54 -11.90 -17.71 6.16
N LEU A 55 -11.05 -17.22 5.26
CA LEU A 55 -11.48 -16.42 4.12
C LEU A 55 -11.13 -17.07 2.78
N ASP A 56 -12.01 -16.88 1.81
CA ASP A 56 -11.72 -17.19 0.42
C ASP A 56 -10.91 -16.07 -0.23
N MET A 57 -9.66 -16.34 -0.56
CA MET A 57 -8.76 -15.39 -1.23
C MET A 57 -9.27 -14.96 -2.60
N HIS A 58 -10.05 -15.79 -3.30
CA HIS A 58 -10.69 -15.40 -4.55
C HIS A 58 -11.76 -14.32 -4.33
N ALA A 59 -12.61 -14.51 -3.32
CA ALA A 59 -13.62 -13.51 -2.96
C ALA A 59 -12.97 -12.19 -2.52
N ILE A 60 -11.88 -12.23 -1.75
CA ILE A 60 -11.09 -11.04 -1.38
C ILE A 60 -10.54 -10.34 -2.62
N ARG A 61 -9.97 -11.09 -3.56
CA ARG A 61 -9.42 -10.55 -4.80
C ARG A 61 -10.51 -9.89 -5.66
N GLU A 62 -11.64 -10.54 -5.83
CA GLU A 62 -12.76 -9.97 -6.60
C GLU A 62 -13.30 -8.70 -5.96
N LYS A 63 -13.47 -8.67 -4.64
CA LYS A 63 -13.86 -7.43 -3.94
C LYS A 63 -12.82 -6.33 -4.12
N SER A 64 -11.52 -6.63 -4.07
CA SER A 64 -10.44 -5.68 -4.33
C SER A 64 -10.53 -5.05 -5.72
N LYS A 65 -10.79 -5.86 -6.76
CA LYS A 65 -11.00 -5.39 -8.13
C LYS A 65 -12.21 -4.46 -8.22
N GLN A 66 -13.32 -4.84 -7.60
CA GLN A 66 -14.57 -4.06 -7.61
C GLN A 66 -14.37 -2.70 -6.92
N LEU A 67 -13.75 -2.66 -5.72
CA LEU A 67 -13.50 -1.42 -4.99
C LEU A 67 -12.59 -0.47 -5.79
N THR A 68 -11.50 -0.99 -6.36
CA THR A 68 -10.57 -0.17 -7.13
C THR A 68 -11.16 0.30 -8.45
N THR A 69 -11.97 -0.52 -9.12
CA THR A 69 -12.66 -0.13 -10.36
C THR A 69 -13.71 0.94 -10.07
N LEU A 70 -14.54 0.73 -9.03
CA LEU A 70 -15.52 1.73 -8.61
C LEU A 70 -14.86 3.08 -8.32
N PHE A 71 -13.72 3.09 -7.63
CA PHE A 71 -13.02 4.35 -7.35
C PHE A 71 -12.54 5.05 -8.63
N VAL A 72 -11.96 4.31 -9.57
CA VAL A 72 -11.53 4.86 -10.87
C VAL A 72 -12.72 5.47 -11.61
N ASP A 73 -13.82 4.73 -11.73
CA ASP A 73 -15.01 5.16 -12.47
C ASP A 73 -15.63 6.41 -11.84
N LEU A 74 -15.73 6.46 -10.50
CA LEU A 74 -16.25 7.62 -9.78
C LEU A 74 -15.35 8.85 -9.95
N VAL A 75 -14.04 8.70 -9.79
CA VAL A 75 -13.08 9.82 -9.95
C VAL A 75 -13.12 10.35 -11.37
N GLU A 76 -13.12 9.49 -12.38
CA GLU A 76 -13.21 9.92 -13.78
C GLU A 76 -14.55 10.59 -14.11
N SER A 77 -15.64 10.12 -13.49
CA SER A 77 -16.96 10.73 -13.65
C SER A 77 -17.04 12.10 -12.97
N PHE A 78 -16.63 12.19 -11.71
CA PHE A 78 -16.77 13.40 -10.90
C PHE A 78 -15.73 14.47 -11.24
N CYS A 79 -14.52 14.03 -11.55
CA CYS A 79 -13.37 14.89 -11.69
C CYS A 79 -12.89 15.06 -13.15
N SER A 80 -13.73 14.77 -14.14
CA SER A 80 -13.38 14.79 -15.58
C SER A 80 -12.86 16.14 -16.09
N THR A 81 -13.18 17.24 -15.41
CA THR A 81 -12.75 18.59 -15.78
C THR A 81 -11.44 19.03 -15.11
N TYR A 82 -10.92 18.22 -14.19
CA TYR A 82 -9.69 18.52 -13.46
C TYR A 82 -8.49 17.75 -14.05
N PRO A 83 -7.26 18.25 -13.87
CA PRO A 83 -6.06 17.63 -14.44
C PRO A 83 -5.61 16.38 -13.65
N LEU A 84 -6.54 15.50 -13.34
CA LEU A 84 -6.27 14.18 -12.74
C LEU A 84 -6.06 13.15 -13.85
N GLN A 85 -4.94 12.43 -13.78
CA GLN A 85 -4.63 11.37 -14.74
C GLN A 85 -4.45 10.04 -14.01
N LEU A 86 -5.15 9.00 -14.46
CA LEU A 86 -4.97 7.66 -13.94
C LEU A 86 -3.59 7.13 -14.34
N VAL A 87 -2.77 6.78 -13.34
CA VAL A 87 -1.41 6.23 -13.53
C VAL A 87 -1.40 4.69 -13.36
N SER A 88 -2.26 4.18 -12.48
CA SER A 88 -2.41 2.73 -12.33
C SER A 88 -2.98 2.10 -13.60
N PRO A 89 -2.64 0.84 -13.91
CA PRO A 89 -3.27 0.12 -15.01
C PRO A 89 -4.79 0.14 -14.88
N ARG A 90 -5.50 0.45 -15.98
CA ARG A 90 -6.96 0.43 -16.01
C ARG A 90 -7.51 -0.97 -15.83
N ASP A 91 -6.82 -1.95 -16.39
CA ASP A 91 -7.16 -3.36 -16.21
C ASP A 91 -6.94 -3.76 -14.74
N SER A 92 -8.03 -4.18 -14.08
CA SER A 92 -8.01 -4.59 -12.67
C SER A 92 -7.17 -5.85 -12.42
N ASP A 93 -6.88 -6.65 -13.45
CA ASP A 93 -6.02 -7.81 -13.33
C ASP A 93 -4.53 -7.46 -13.30
N GLN A 94 -4.18 -6.26 -13.78
CA GLN A 94 -2.81 -5.75 -13.82
C GLN A 94 -2.47 -4.85 -12.63
N ARG A 95 -3.39 -4.65 -11.67
CA ARG A 95 -3.15 -3.85 -10.46
C ARG A 95 -3.53 -4.61 -9.19
N GLY A 96 -2.95 -4.20 -8.08
CA GLY A 96 -3.33 -4.66 -6.74
C GLY A 96 -4.52 -3.88 -6.19
N SER A 97 -4.60 -3.81 -4.86
CA SER A 97 -5.64 -3.06 -4.13
C SER A 97 -5.34 -1.57 -4.00
N GLN A 98 -4.51 -1.01 -4.88
CA GLN A 98 -4.13 0.40 -4.89
C GLN A 98 -4.44 1.02 -6.24
N VAL A 99 -4.89 2.28 -6.20
CA VAL A 99 -5.06 3.15 -7.39
C VAL A 99 -4.25 4.42 -7.19
N SER A 100 -3.58 4.87 -8.24
CA SER A 100 -2.80 6.09 -8.25
C SER A 100 -3.27 7.00 -9.36
N PHE A 101 -3.43 8.27 -9.01
CA PHE A 101 -3.66 9.36 -9.96
C PHE A 101 -2.51 10.37 -9.86
N SER A 102 -2.15 11.03 -10.96
CA SER A 102 -1.25 12.18 -10.91
C SER A 102 -2.03 13.48 -10.96
N HIS A 103 -1.53 14.50 -10.27
CA HIS A 103 -2.00 15.88 -10.31
C HIS A 103 -0.86 16.82 -9.98
N PRO A 104 -0.66 17.96 -10.73
CA PRO A 104 0.45 18.88 -10.47
C PRO A 104 0.51 19.36 -9.01
N GLU A 105 -0.64 19.55 -8.38
CA GLU A 105 -0.78 19.95 -6.98
C GLU A 105 -1.12 18.77 -6.05
N GLY A 106 -0.57 17.59 -6.34
CA GLY A 106 -0.90 16.37 -5.61
C GLY A 106 -0.65 16.44 -4.11
N TRP A 107 0.44 17.10 -3.69
CA TRP A 107 0.75 17.24 -2.27
C TRP A 107 -0.34 17.97 -1.47
N PRO A 108 -0.67 19.26 -1.76
CA PRO A 108 -1.68 19.97 -0.98
C PRO A 108 -3.07 19.32 -1.07
N ILE A 109 -3.43 18.72 -2.20
CA ILE A 109 -4.69 17.98 -2.36
C ILE A 109 -4.71 16.77 -1.40
N MET A 110 -3.62 16.00 -1.30
CA MET A 110 -3.54 14.87 -0.39
C MET A 110 -3.60 15.34 1.07
N GLN A 111 -2.95 16.46 1.42
CA GLN A 111 -3.04 17.00 2.78
C GLN A 111 -4.46 17.46 3.13
N ALA A 112 -5.18 18.07 2.19
CA ALA A 112 -6.58 18.42 2.37
C ALA A 112 -7.46 17.17 2.53
N LEU A 113 -7.26 16.11 1.74
CA LEU A 113 -7.95 14.83 1.89
C LEU A 113 -7.75 14.23 3.28
N ILE A 114 -6.51 14.18 3.76
CA ILE A 114 -6.18 13.67 5.10
C ILE A 114 -6.88 14.49 6.19
N ALA A 115 -6.89 15.82 6.07
CA ALA A 115 -7.60 16.70 7.00
C ALA A 115 -9.12 16.41 7.03
N HIS A 116 -9.68 15.99 5.90
CA HIS A 116 -11.07 15.57 5.75
C HIS A 116 -11.29 14.06 5.97
N ARG A 117 -10.33 13.38 6.63
CA ARG A 117 -10.39 11.96 7.02
C ARG A 117 -10.38 10.96 5.87
N VAL A 118 -9.95 11.36 4.69
CA VAL A 118 -9.63 10.45 3.59
C VAL A 118 -8.11 10.27 3.56
N ILE A 119 -7.64 9.17 4.16
CA ILE A 119 -6.22 8.92 4.36
C ILE A 119 -5.69 8.17 3.15
N GLY A 120 -5.06 8.92 2.25
CA GLY A 120 -4.25 8.40 1.16
C GLY A 120 -2.76 8.65 1.42
N ASP A 121 -1.96 8.45 0.40
CA ASP A 121 -0.50 8.63 0.44
C ASP A 121 -0.06 9.44 -0.79
N PHE A 122 0.94 10.29 -0.60
CA PHE A 122 1.54 11.07 -1.68
C PHE A 122 2.94 10.54 -2.02
N ARG A 123 3.24 10.46 -3.32
CA ARG A 123 4.59 10.20 -3.80
C ARG A 123 5.01 11.27 -4.80
N ALA A 124 6.14 11.90 -4.51
CA ALA A 124 6.74 12.86 -5.41
C ALA A 124 7.01 12.24 -6.79
N PRO A 125 6.87 12.98 -7.89
CA PRO A 125 6.59 14.41 -7.85
C PRO A 125 5.10 14.79 -7.70
N ASP A 126 4.15 13.93 -8.06
CA ASP A 126 2.75 14.32 -8.30
C ASP A 126 1.71 13.23 -8.03
N LEU A 127 2.10 12.11 -7.42
CA LEU A 127 1.21 10.94 -7.29
C LEU A 127 0.38 10.97 -6.00
N LEU A 128 -0.94 10.93 -6.17
CA LEU A 128 -1.91 10.62 -5.11
C LEU A 128 -2.21 9.11 -5.17
N ARG A 129 -2.00 8.40 -4.05
CA ARG A 129 -2.21 6.96 -3.96
C ARG A 129 -3.30 6.63 -2.96
N PHE A 130 -4.22 5.77 -3.38
CA PHE A 130 -5.37 5.33 -2.59
C PHE A 130 -5.34 3.81 -2.46
N GLY A 131 -5.29 3.32 -1.23
CA GLY A 131 -5.27 1.89 -0.91
C GLY A 131 -6.63 1.42 -0.41
N PHE A 132 -7.08 0.28 -0.90
CA PHE A 132 -8.39 -0.30 -0.56
C PHE A 132 -8.19 -1.68 0.06
N ALA A 133 -8.24 -1.77 1.40
CA ALA A 133 -8.16 -3.05 2.08
C ALA A 133 -9.52 -3.78 1.99
N PRO A 134 -9.64 -4.86 1.20
CA PRO A 134 -10.94 -5.46 0.91
C PRO A 134 -11.60 -6.11 2.14
N LEU A 135 -10.86 -6.37 3.20
CA LEU A 135 -11.42 -6.96 4.43
C LEU A 135 -12.39 -6.02 5.14
N TYR A 136 -12.10 -4.72 5.17
CA TYR A 136 -12.89 -3.76 5.94
C TYR A 136 -13.39 -2.55 5.14
N THR A 137 -12.80 -2.25 3.97
CA THR A 137 -13.28 -1.16 3.12
C THR A 137 -14.63 -1.51 2.51
N ARG A 138 -15.60 -0.62 2.66
CA ARG A 138 -16.94 -0.75 2.08
C ARG A 138 -17.04 0.04 0.77
N TYR A 139 -18.01 -0.28 -0.07
CA TYR A 139 -18.29 0.48 -1.30
C TYR A 139 -18.69 1.93 -1.00
N GLU A 140 -19.39 2.14 0.12
CA GLU A 140 -19.74 3.47 0.62
C GLU A 140 -18.48 4.31 0.92
N ASP A 141 -17.46 3.71 1.54
CA ASP A 141 -16.20 4.39 1.86
C ASP A 141 -15.48 4.84 0.58
N VAL A 142 -15.56 4.04 -0.49
CA VAL A 142 -15.02 4.38 -1.82
C VAL A 142 -15.76 5.57 -2.43
N TRP A 143 -17.08 5.56 -2.35
CA TRP A 143 -17.90 6.66 -2.85
C TRP A 143 -17.63 7.96 -2.08
N LEU A 144 -17.56 7.88 -0.75
CA LEU A 144 -17.24 9.03 0.10
C LEU A 144 -15.85 9.60 -0.21
N ALA A 145 -14.85 8.74 -0.44
CA ALA A 145 -13.50 9.18 -0.79
C ALA A 145 -13.46 9.89 -2.15
N ALA A 146 -14.12 9.35 -3.17
CA ALA A 146 -14.20 9.99 -4.48
C ALA A 146 -14.97 11.32 -4.42
N SER A 147 -16.09 11.36 -3.69
CA SER A 147 -16.88 12.57 -3.48
C SER A 147 -16.10 13.66 -2.74
N MET A 148 -15.31 13.28 -1.74
CA MET A 148 -14.45 14.21 -1.00
C MET A 148 -13.33 14.75 -1.90
N LEU A 149 -12.70 13.92 -2.73
CA LEU A 149 -11.71 14.38 -3.70
C LEU A 149 -12.33 15.41 -4.67
N PHE A 150 -13.52 15.13 -5.20
CA PHE A 150 -14.25 16.08 -6.03
C PHE A 150 -14.55 17.38 -5.29
N HIS A 151 -15.05 17.30 -4.05
CA HIS A 151 -15.34 18.50 -3.23
C HIS A 151 -14.10 19.37 -3.03
N ILE A 152 -12.96 18.76 -2.70
CA ILE A 152 -11.68 19.46 -2.49
C ILE A 152 -11.23 20.16 -3.78
N LEU A 153 -11.36 19.50 -4.92
CA LEU A 153 -11.02 20.07 -6.22
C LEU A 153 -11.98 21.21 -6.59
N GLN A 154 -13.29 21.01 -6.39
CA GLN A 154 -14.32 21.97 -6.72
C GLN A 154 -14.24 23.26 -5.89
N THR A 155 -14.02 23.13 -4.59
CA THR A 155 -13.92 24.28 -3.67
C THR A 155 -12.56 24.92 -3.67
N GLU A 156 -11.57 24.26 -4.25
CA GLU A 156 -10.16 24.67 -4.24
C GLU A 156 -9.59 24.87 -2.82
N CYS A 157 -10.21 24.29 -1.79
CA CYS A 157 -9.77 24.44 -0.41
C CYS A 157 -8.34 23.95 -0.15
N TRP A 158 -7.83 23.09 -1.03
CA TRP A 158 -6.44 22.62 -1.01
C TRP A 158 -5.40 23.75 -1.23
N LYS A 159 -5.83 24.91 -1.76
CA LYS A 159 -4.97 26.10 -1.95
C LYS A 159 -4.66 26.84 -0.66
N ASP A 160 -5.31 26.46 0.45
CA ASP A 160 -4.98 27.04 1.76
C ASP A 160 -3.51 26.76 2.11
N PRO A 161 -2.73 27.78 2.48
CA PRO A 161 -1.31 27.64 2.83
C PRO A 161 -1.03 26.58 3.91
N ILE A 162 -2.01 26.22 4.73
CA ILE A 162 -1.90 25.15 5.74
C ILE A 162 -1.57 23.77 5.15
N TYR A 163 -1.95 23.54 3.88
CA TYR A 163 -1.71 22.29 3.17
C TYR A 163 -0.43 22.29 2.34
N ALA A 164 0.17 23.48 2.09
CA ALA A 164 1.37 23.60 1.28
C ALA A 164 2.65 23.19 2.02
N ALA A 165 2.67 23.32 3.35
CA ALA A 165 3.87 23.04 4.14
C ALA A 165 4.26 21.57 4.10
N PRO A 166 5.54 21.22 3.83
CA PRO A 166 5.99 19.84 3.92
C PRO A 166 5.81 19.34 5.36
N LYS A 167 5.05 18.28 5.53
CA LYS A 167 4.98 17.53 6.79
C LYS A 167 5.87 16.30 6.66
N LEU A 168 6.41 15.83 7.80
CA LEU A 168 7.10 14.54 7.82
C LEU A 168 6.13 13.49 7.28
N VAL A 169 6.56 12.82 6.20
CA VAL A 169 5.80 11.69 5.65
C VAL A 169 5.86 10.58 6.69
N THR A 170 4.72 10.15 7.13
CA THR A 170 4.59 8.96 8.02
C THR A 170 4.79 7.69 7.20
#